data_229f8d3657f841c0845eb1b777092f8e
#
_entry.id   229f8d3657f841c0845eb1b777092f8e
#
_cell.length_a   1.000
_cell.length_b   1.000
_cell.length_c   1.000
_cell.angle_alpha   90.00
_cell.angle_beta   90.00
_cell.angle_gamma   90.00
#
_symmetry.space_group_name_H-M   'P 1'
#
loop_
_entity.id
_entity.type
_entity.pdbx_description
1 polymer ?
#
loop_
_entity_poly.entity_id
_entity_poly.type
_entity_poly.pdbx_seq_one_letter_code
_entity_poly.pdbx_strand_id
1 'polypeptide(L)'
;MRRVLRFKALAVLATFVALNCFAFGTASAGPMSNTSVSWTAFTSTWAPTDVRVLVSPFTFSDGAAGNIVSVAYFSTGGATAGKWVYAYQIVFTSGSGKITAFSVVPTNYPATVGATPNFSFYTSKPSGATEFPDFRSGGIAPIMAGYDETLSEASWVFPAPNYIQQTQNSVVFGYVSNFEPTIVQADISKINGSATLTGKPLVFAASSEPALALLLGVGLLGAGMFRRRKK
;
A
#
# COMPACT_ATOMS: atom_id res chain seq x y z
N MET A 1 37.07 21.46 41.09
CA MET A 1 36.95 21.38 39.62
C MET A 1 36.16 20.14 39.09
N ARG A 2 36.21 18.95 39.71
CA ARG A 2 35.51 17.74 39.18
C ARG A 2 33.96 17.77 39.22
N ARG A 3 33.32 18.57 40.08
CA ARG A 3 31.83 18.65 40.16
C ARG A 3 31.21 19.48 39.03
N VAL A 4 31.87 20.49 38.52
CA VAL A 4 31.36 21.37 37.44
C VAL A 4 31.33 20.69 36.12
N LEU A 5 32.29 19.74 35.87
CA LEU A 5 32.30 18.97 34.61
C LEU A 5 31.14 17.97 34.50
N ARG A 6 30.71 17.37 35.63
CA ARG A 6 29.57 16.42 35.65
C ARG A 6 28.24 17.09 35.34
N PHE A 7 28.04 18.34 35.81
CA PHE A 7 26.81 19.08 35.49
C PHE A 7 26.72 19.50 34.04
N LYS A 8 27.84 19.88 33.40
CA LYS A 8 27.86 20.24 31.98
C LYS A 8 27.60 19.02 31.06
N ALA A 9 28.15 17.85 31.42
CA ALA A 9 27.89 16.62 30.67
C ALA A 9 26.43 16.16 30.78
N LEU A 10 25.81 16.31 31.97
CA LEU A 10 24.41 15.95 32.18
C LEU A 10 23.45 16.87 31.41
N ALA A 11 23.76 18.17 31.39
CA ALA A 11 22.97 19.17 30.64
C ALA A 11 23.02 18.91 29.13
N VAL A 12 24.19 18.59 28.59
CA VAL A 12 24.35 18.26 27.16
C VAL A 12 23.61 16.98 26.79
N LEU A 13 23.65 15.94 27.65
CA LEU A 13 22.92 14.69 27.43
C LEU A 13 21.39 14.90 27.48
N ALA A 14 20.92 15.71 28.43
CA ALA A 14 19.48 16.04 28.55
C ALA A 14 18.98 16.84 27.34
N THR A 15 19.80 17.78 26.81
CA THR A 15 19.48 18.55 25.61
C THR A 15 19.46 17.66 24.36
N PHE A 16 20.38 16.69 24.26
CA PHE A 16 20.40 15.76 23.15
C PHE A 16 19.22 14.79 23.15
N VAL A 17 18.78 14.30 24.32
CA VAL A 17 17.58 13.47 24.46
C VAL A 17 16.32 14.28 24.18
N ALA A 18 16.21 15.52 24.66
CA ALA A 18 15.07 16.39 24.38
C ALA A 18 14.98 16.76 22.87
N LEU A 19 16.12 17.02 22.19
CA LEU A 19 16.12 17.32 20.76
C LEU A 19 15.70 16.10 19.91
N ASN A 20 16.03 14.87 20.33
CA ASN A 20 15.59 13.66 19.64
C ASN A 20 14.11 13.33 19.89
N CYS A 21 13.53 13.74 21.03
CA CYS A 21 12.09 13.57 21.27
C CYS A 21 11.21 14.54 20.45
N PHE A 22 11.74 15.67 20.00
CA PHE A 22 11.01 16.61 19.12
C PHE A 22 11.17 16.35 17.62
N ALA A 23 12.06 15.42 17.22
CA ALA A 23 12.29 15.07 15.81
C ALA A 23 11.37 13.95 15.30
N PHE A 24 10.56 13.33 16.15
CA PHE A 24 9.45 12.51 15.68
C PHE A 24 8.31 13.45 15.30
N GLY A 25 8.44 14.10 14.15
CA GLY A 25 7.30 14.65 13.47
C GLY A 25 6.27 13.54 13.37
N THR A 26 5.08 13.76 13.94
CA THR A 26 3.93 12.91 13.65
C THR A 26 3.70 12.99 12.16
N ALA A 27 4.19 11.99 11.44
CA ALA A 27 3.83 11.82 10.05
C ALA A 27 2.31 11.70 10.04
N SER A 28 1.65 12.73 9.60
CA SER A 28 0.22 12.76 9.45
C SER A 28 -0.09 11.99 8.18
N ALA A 29 -0.65 10.79 8.32
CA ALA A 29 -1.27 10.11 7.20
C ALA A 29 -2.29 11.08 6.58
N GLY A 30 -1.99 11.59 5.39
CA GLY A 30 -2.91 12.44 4.65
C GLY A 30 -4.10 11.61 4.16
N PRO A 31 -5.36 12.14 4.22
CA PRO A 31 -6.48 11.44 3.62
C PRO A 31 -6.26 11.35 2.10
N MET A 32 -6.30 10.13 1.55
CA MET A 32 -6.45 9.94 0.11
C MET A 32 -7.89 10.21 -0.31
N SER A 33 -8.08 10.80 -1.48
CA SER A 33 -9.41 10.87 -2.09
C SER A 33 -9.91 9.46 -2.37
N ASN A 34 -10.90 8.98 -1.62
CA ASN A 34 -11.50 7.66 -1.79
C ASN A 34 -12.72 7.78 -2.70
N THR A 35 -12.52 7.60 -4.00
CA THR A 35 -13.53 7.86 -5.03
C THR A 35 -14.27 6.58 -5.41
N SER A 36 -15.61 6.63 -5.39
CA SER A 36 -16.43 5.56 -5.96
C SER A 36 -16.37 5.61 -7.50
N VAL A 37 -15.99 4.48 -8.09
CA VAL A 37 -15.92 4.32 -9.56
C VAL A 37 -16.91 3.26 -9.98
N SER A 38 -17.66 3.47 -11.07
CA SER A 38 -18.53 2.40 -11.57
C SER A 38 -17.72 1.24 -12.12
N TRP A 39 -18.26 0.01 -12.04
CA TRP A 39 -17.60 -1.18 -12.60
C TRP A 39 -17.31 -1.02 -14.09
N THR A 40 -18.24 -0.43 -14.83
CA THR A 40 -18.05 -0.16 -16.26
C THR A 40 -16.89 0.82 -16.51
N ALA A 41 -16.76 1.88 -15.71
CA ALA A 41 -15.63 2.79 -15.82
C ALA A 41 -14.30 2.09 -15.47
N PHE A 42 -14.29 1.24 -14.45
CA PHE A 42 -13.12 0.47 -14.04
C PHE A 42 -12.67 -0.52 -15.13
N THR A 43 -13.60 -1.20 -15.81
CA THR A 43 -13.27 -2.25 -16.76
C THR A 43 -13.12 -1.76 -18.21
N SER A 44 -13.93 -0.80 -18.65
CA SER A 44 -13.96 -0.35 -20.04
C SER A 44 -13.32 1.02 -20.27
N THR A 45 -13.64 2.00 -19.42
CA THR A 45 -13.10 3.36 -19.57
C THR A 45 -11.61 3.41 -19.22
N TRP A 46 -11.18 2.61 -18.24
CA TRP A 46 -9.76 2.48 -17.89
C TRP A 46 -8.98 1.59 -18.84
N ALA A 47 -9.68 0.80 -19.68
CA ALA A 47 -9.13 -0.02 -20.74
C ALA A 47 -7.86 -0.78 -20.29
N PRO A 48 -7.99 -1.78 -19.41
CA PRO A 48 -6.86 -2.47 -18.82
C PRO A 48 -6.05 -3.26 -19.85
N THR A 49 -4.73 -3.11 -19.78
CA THR A 49 -3.74 -3.90 -20.52
C THR A 49 -2.68 -4.42 -19.56
N ASP A 50 -1.87 -5.39 -19.95
CA ASP A 50 -0.83 -6.01 -19.09
C ASP A 50 -1.41 -6.40 -17.72
N VAL A 51 -2.50 -7.14 -17.72
CA VAL A 51 -3.21 -7.53 -16.50
C VAL A 51 -2.46 -8.64 -15.78
N ARG A 52 -2.10 -8.43 -14.53
CA ARG A 52 -1.43 -9.38 -13.65
C ARG A 52 -2.34 -9.68 -12.47
N VAL A 53 -2.54 -10.97 -12.14
CA VAL A 53 -3.43 -11.41 -11.06
C VAL A 53 -2.63 -12.25 -10.08
N LEU A 54 -2.84 -12.00 -8.79
CA LEU A 54 -2.28 -12.78 -7.69
C LEU A 54 -3.38 -13.04 -6.66
N VAL A 55 -3.65 -14.31 -6.36
CA VAL A 55 -4.51 -14.71 -5.26
C VAL A 55 -3.64 -15.28 -4.15
N SER A 56 -3.63 -14.63 -3.00
CA SER A 56 -2.76 -14.98 -1.88
C SER A 56 -3.57 -15.27 -0.62
N PRO A 57 -3.33 -16.42 0.03
CA PRO A 57 -3.97 -16.73 1.29
C PRO A 57 -3.39 -15.87 2.44
N PHE A 58 -4.21 -15.62 3.44
CA PHE A 58 -3.77 -15.12 4.73
C PHE A 58 -4.42 -15.91 5.86
N THR A 59 -3.71 -16.00 6.99
CA THR A 59 -4.18 -16.66 8.20
C THR A 59 -3.81 -15.78 9.40
N PHE A 60 -4.75 -15.66 10.33
CA PHE A 60 -4.51 -15.01 11.62
C PHE A 60 -4.06 -16.04 12.66
N SER A 61 -3.44 -15.58 13.74
CA SER A 61 -2.94 -16.46 14.82
C SER A 61 -4.01 -17.27 15.54
N ASP A 62 -5.28 -16.85 15.44
CA ASP A 62 -6.45 -17.60 15.99
C ASP A 62 -7.06 -18.59 14.99
N GLY A 63 -6.41 -18.85 13.86
CA GLY A 63 -6.86 -19.80 12.84
C GLY A 63 -7.90 -19.26 11.86
N ALA A 64 -8.36 -18.01 12.01
CA ALA A 64 -9.23 -17.38 11.02
C ALA A 64 -8.43 -17.12 9.73
N ALA A 65 -9.05 -17.32 8.57
CA ALA A 65 -8.37 -17.30 7.30
C ALA A 65 -9.19 -16.72 6.15
N GLY A 66 -8.51 -16.31 5.11
CA GLY A 66 -9.10 -15.79 3.88
C GLY A 66 -8.11 -15.72 2.75
N ASN A 67 -8.52 -15.07 1.67
CA ASN A 67 -7.68 -14.77 0.53
C ASN A 67 -7.75 -13.27 0.21
N ILE A 68 -6.67 -12.73 -0.33
CA ILE A 68 -6.69 -11.46 -1.03
C ILE A 68 -6.51 -11.73 -2.52
N VAL A 69 -7.37 -11.14 -3.32
CA VAL A 69 -7.20 -11.03 -4.77
C VAL A 69 -6.53 -9.69 -5.03
N SER A 70 -5.36 -9.72 -5.65
CA SER A 70 -4.60 -8.54 -6.03
C SER A 70 -4.43 -8.52 -7.54
N VAL A 71 -4.83 -7.43 -8.17
CA VAL A 71 -4.70 -7.23 -9.62
C VAL A 71 -3.89 -5.96 -9.87
N ALA A 72 -2.89 -6.05 -10.72
CA ALA A 72 -2.20 -4.89 -11.26
C ALA A 72 -2.38 -4.85 -12.77
N TYR A 73 -2.71 -3.68 -13.34
CA TYR A 73 -2.82 -3.52 -14.77
C TYR A 73 -2.42 -2.11 -15.22
N PHE A 74 -1.95 -2.02 -16.46
CA PHE A 74 -1.67 -0.72 -17.07
C PHE A 74 -2.95 -0.17 -17.71
N SER A 75 -3.32 1.05 -17.35
CA SER A 75 -4.54 1.71 -17.85
C SER A 75 -4.21 2.53 -19.10
N THR A 76 -5.01 2.35 -20.15
CA THR A 76 -4.88 3.11 -21.40
C THR A 76 -6.03 4.08 -21.63
N GLY A 77 -7.01 4.15 -20.70
CA GLY A 77 -8.21 4.97 -20.87
C GLY A 77 -8.58 5.79 -19.62
N GLY A 78 -9.45 6.77 -19.83
CA GLY A 78 -10.02 7.59 -18.79
C GLY A 78 -9.02 8.41 -17.98
N ALA A 79 -9.35 8.69 -16.74
CA ALA A 79 -8.54 9.51 -15.83
C ALA A 79 -7.23 8.82 -15.38
N THR A 80 -7.11 7.51 -15.61
CA THR A 80 -5.95 6.70 -15.23
C THR A 80 -5.05 6.35 -16.39
N ALA A 81 -5.32 6.86 -17.60
CA ALA A 81 -4.53 6.56 -18.80
C ALA A 81 -3.03 6.82 -18.58
N GLY A 82 -2.19 5.85 -18.99
CA GLY A 82 -0.74 5.91 -18.83
C GLY A 82 -0.23 5.59 -17.43
N LYS A 83 -1.08 5.02 -16.56
CA LYS A 83 -0.73 4.67 -15.18
C LYS A 83 -1.01 3.21 -14.87
N TRP A 84 -0.34 2.69 -13.85
CA TRP A 84 -0.64 1.41 -13.25
C TRP A 84 -1.76 1.54 -12.23
N VAL A 85 -2.70 0.62 -12.26
CA VAL A 85 -3.81 0.50 -11.31
C VAL A 85 -3.59 -0.75 -10.48
N TYR A 86 -3.64 -0.58 -9.16
CA TYR A 86 -3.53 -1.64 -8.16
C TYR A 86 -4.87 -1.83 -7.51
N ALA A 87 -5.47 -2.99 -7.71
CA ALA A 87 -6.81 -3.31 -7.24
C ALA A 87 -6.77 -4.52 -6.32
N TYR A 88 -7.46 -4.44 -5.20
CA TYR A 88 -7.51 -5.47 -4.17
C TYR A 88 -8.94 -5.83 -3.80
N GLN A 89 -9.14 -7.08 -3.45
CA GLN A 89 -10.35 -7.54 -2.80
C GLN A 89 -10.01 -8.51 -1.69
N ILE A 90 -10.51 -8.27 -0.50
CA ILE A 90 -10.40 -9.16 0.65
C ILE A 90 -11.59 -10.13 0.61
N VAL A 91 -11.30 -11.42 0.76
CA VAL A 91 -12.30 -12.49 0.87
C VAL A 91 -12.07 -13.22 2.19
N PHE A 92 -12.92 -12.98 3.19
CA PHE A 92 -12.82 -13.61 4.49
C PHE A 92 -13.60 -14.92 4.49
N THR A 93 -12.91 -16.08 4.53
CA THR A 93 -13.52 -17.38 4.26
C THR A 93 -13.90 -18.14 5.54
N SER A 94 -13.10 -18.06 6.60
CA SER A 94 -13.31 -18.88 7.80
C SER A 94 -12.83 -18.21 9.08
N GLY A 95 -13.38 -18.63 10.21
CA GLY A 95 -13.02 -18.16 11.54
C GLY A 95 -13.91 -17.06 12.06
N SER A 96 -13.58 -16.51 13.22
CA SER A 96 -14.33 -15.46 13.89
C SER A 96 -13.65 -14.09 13.78
N GLY A 97 -14.36 -13.04 14.21
CA GLY A 97 -13.85 -11.66 14.23
C GLY A 97 -14.27 -10.85 13.01
N LYS A 98 -13.69 -9.65 12.90
CA LYS A 98 -14.08 -8.62 11.92
C LYS A 98 -12.82 -7.99 11.35
N ILE A 99 -12.64 -8.05 10.03
CA ILE A 99 -11.55 -7.35 9.37
C ILE A 99 -11.84 -5.84 9.39
N THR A 100 -10.88 -5.07 9.85
CA THR A 100 -11.02 -3.63 10.11
C THR A 100 -10.13 -2.76 9.25
N ALA A 101 -9.00 -3.29 8.75
CA ALA A 101 -8.10 -2.54 7.91
C ALA A 101 -7.28 -3.44 6.99
N PHE A 102 -6.83 -2.85 5.91
CA PHE A 102 -5.83 -3.39 4.99
C PHE A 102 -4.82 -2.29 4.69
N SER A 103 -3.53 -2.64 4.67
CA SER A 103 -2.49 -1.72 4.25
C SER A 103 -1.42 -2.41 3.41
N VAL A 104 -0.79 -1.62 2.55
CA VAL A 104 0.31 -2.06 1.71
C VAL A 104 1.43 -1.03 1.77
N VAL A 105 2.65 -1.51 2.01
CA VAL A 105 3.87 -0.72 1.97
C VAL A 105 4.60 -1.07 0.69
N PRO A 106 4.58 -0.20 -0.34
CA PRO A 106 5.39 -0.41 -1.53
C PRO A 106 6.88 -0.45 -1.14
N THR A 107 7.60 -1.48 -1.59
CA THR A 107 9.05 -1.54 -1.35
C THR A 107 9.71 -0.39 -2.11
N ASN A 108 10.51 0.42 -1.40
CA ASN A 108 11.30 1.51 -1.96
C ASN A 108 10.48 2.68 -2.54
N TYR A 109 9.46 3.12 -1.86
CA TYR A 109 8.83 4.39 -2.19
C TYR A 109 9.82 5.51 -1.87
N PRO A 110 10.38 6.21 -2.86
CA PRO A 110 11.17 7.39 -2.52
C PRO A 110 10.19 8.42 -1.94
N ALA A 111 10.50 8.96 -0.78
CA ALA A 111 9.84 10.13 -0.21
C ALA A 111 10.04 11.39 -1.10
N THR A 112 10.10 11.20 -2.41
CA THR A 112 10.30 12.27 -3.39
C THR A 112 8.96 12.72 -3.92
N VAL A 113 8.77 14.00 -3.81
CA VAL A 113 7.65 14.79 -4.34
C VAL A 113 7.14 14.22 -5.67
N GLY A 114 5.89 13.80 -5.72
CA GLY A 114 5.21 13.27 -6.91
C GLY A 114 4.94 11.77 -6.94
N ALA A 115 5.36 11.00 -5.93
CA ALA A 115 5.19 9.56 -5.85
C ALA A 115 3.96 9.10 -5.01
N THR A 116 3.22 10.03 -4.42
CA THR A 116 1.98 9.72 -3.71
C THR A 116 0.97 9.08 -4.66
N PRO A 117 0.23 8.03 -4.25
CA PRO A 117 -0.90 7.53 -5.00
C PRO A 117 -1.82 8.68 -5.36
N ASN A 118 -2.02 8.92 -6.65
CA ASN A 118 -2.75 10.12 -7.10
C ASN A 118 -4.20 10.13 -6.60
N PHE A 119 -4.80 8.95 -6.41
CA PHE A 119 -6.07 8.78 -5.72
C PHE A 119 -6.32 7.31 -5.37
N SER A 120 -7.10 7.09 -4.36
CA SER A 120 -7.71 5.82 -4.03
C SER A 120 -9.10 5.71 -4.65
N PHE A 121 -9.49 4.52 -4.99
CA PHE A 121 -10.80 4.21 -5.54
C PHE A 121 -11.41 2.98 -4.87
N TYR A 122 -12.72 2.83 -5.03
CA TYR A 122 -13.41 1.58 -4.81
C TYR A 122 -14.52 1.38 -5.85
N THR A 123 -14.80 0.12 -6.18
CA THR A 123 -15.84 -0.25 -7.14
C THR A 123 -16.49 -1.58 -6.75
N SER A 124 -17.77 -1.73 -6.99
CA SER A 124 -18.49 -2.97 -6.73
C SER A 124 -18.68 -3.73 -8.05
N LYS A 125 -18.16 -4.95 -8.10
CA LYS A 125 -18.39 -5.85 -9.24
C LYS A 125 -19.87 -6.29 -9.24
N PRO A 126 -20.61 -6.08 -10.33
CA PRO A 126 -21.98 -6.55 -10.46
C PRO A 126 -22.03 -8.09 -10.50
N SER A 127 -23.15 -8.67 -10.08
CA SER A 127 -23.41 -10.10 -10.28
C SER A 127 -23.51 -10.40 -11.78
N GLY A 128 -22.82 -11.45 -12.22
CA GLY A 128 -22.79 -11.86 -13.63
C GLY A 128 -21.75 -11.13 -14.49
N ALA A 129 -21.01 -10.15 -13.97
CA ALA A 129 -19.88 -9.57 -14.70
C ALA A 129 -18.76 -10.59 -14.91
N THR A 130 -18.23 -10.69 -16.11
CA THR A 130 -17.21 -11.66 -16.53
C THR A 130 -15.79 -11.11 -16.47
N GLU A 131 -15.65 -9.79 -16.52
CA GLU A 131 -14.35 -9.12 -16.43
C GLU A 131 -13.75 -9.35 -15.05
N PHE A 132 -12.44 -9.52 -14.98
CA PHE A 132 -11.71 -9.82 -13.76
C PHE A 132 -12.38 -10.97 -12.97
N PRO A 133 -12.36 -12.22 -13.48
CA PRO A 133 -13.14 -13.35 -12.94
C PRO A 133 -12.78 -13.67 -11.48
N ASP A 134 -11.55 -13.36 -11.04
CA ASP A 134 -11.07 -13.63 -9.68
C ASP A 134 -11.75 -12.74 -8.62
N PHE A 135 -12.25 -11.55 -9.00
CA PHE A 135 -13.02 -10.72 -8.10
C PHE A 135 -14.45 -11.25 -7.92
N ARG A 136 -14.92 -11.30 -6.69
CA ARG A 136 -16.30 -11.61 -6.32
C ARG A 136 -17.20 -10.40 -6.48
N SER A 137 -18.47 -10.64 -6.76
CA SER A 137 -19.49 -9.58 -6.85
C SER A 137 -19.83 -9.00 -5.48
N GLY A 138 -20.28 -7.74 -5.46
CA GLY A 138 -20.68 -7.01 -4.26
C GLY A 138 -19.53 -6.74 -3.29
N GLY A 139 -19.85 -6.65 -2.01
CA GLY A 139 -18.89 -6.53 -0.91
C GLY A 139 -19.02 -5.28 -0.08
N ILE A 140 -18.22 -5.21 0.98
CA ILE A 140 -18.17 -4.09 1.94
C ILE A 140 -17.16 -3.06 1.44
N ALA A 141 -17.59 -1.80 1.33
CA ALA A 141 -16.70 -0.69 0.92
C ALA A 141 -15.86 -0.18 2.09
N PRO A 142 -14.59 0.20 1.86
CA PRO A 142 -13.83 0.97 2.84
C PRO A 142 -14.42 2.37 2.98
N ILE A 143 -14.50 2.88 4.20
CA ILE A 143 -15.00 4.24 4.47
C ILE A 143 -13.89 5.27 4.30
N MET A 144 -12.66 4.91 4.66
CA MET A 144 -11.51 5.80 4.59
C MET A 144 -10.37 5.12 3.83
N ALA A 145 -9.62 5.93 3.10
CA ALA A 145 -8.32 5.58 2.58
C ALA A 145 -7.32 6.64 3.06
N GLY A 146 -6.10 6.23 3.36
CA GLY A 146 -5.02 7.10 3.81
C GLY A 146 -3.70 6.72 3.18
N TYR A 147 -2.79 7.69 3.11
CA TYR A 147 -1.42 7.48 2.73
C TYR A 147 -0.50 8.11 3.77
N ASP A 148 0.40 7.32 4.33
CA ASP A 148 1.45 7.77 5.23
C ASP A 148 2.74 7.99 4.44
N GLU A 149 3.15 9.25 4.29
CA GLU A 149 4.35 9.60 3.52
C GLU A 149 5.65 9.11 4.18
N THR A 150 5.67 8.97 5.50
CA THR A 150 6.86 8.52 6.24
C THR A 150 7.07 7.02 6.10
N LEU A 151 5.99 6.24 6.19
CA LEU A 151 6.02 4.79 6.04
C LEU A 151 5.85 4.37 4.58
N SER A 152 5.50 5.32 3.70
CA SER A 152 5.10 5.04 2.31
C SER A 152 3.96 4.02 2.23
N GLU A 153 3.03 4.07 3.20
CA GLU A 153 1.98 3.09 3.39
C GLU A 153 0.64 3.61 2.88
N ALA A 154 0.01 2.86 1.98
CA ALA A 154 -1.37 3.07 1.58
C ALA A 154 -2.28 2.17 2.42
N SER A 155 -3.32 2.73 3.01
CA SER A 155 -4.22 2.01 3.92
C SER A 155 -5.70 2.27 3.64
N TRP A 156 -6.52 1.26 3.90
CA TRP A 156 -7.99 1.31 3.81
C TRP A 156 -8.60 0.79 5.10
N VAL A 157 -9.62 1.50 5.59
CA VAL A 157 -10.24 1.20 6.87
C VAL A 157 -11.70 0.84 6.67
N PHE A 158 -12.12 -0.25 7.35
CA PHE A 158 -13.47 -0.79 7.39
C PHE A 158 -14.00 -0.66 8.84
N PRO A 159 -14.43 0.54 9.29
CA PRO A 159 -14.87 0.76 10.65
C PRO A 159 -16.31 0.26 10.87
N ALA A 160 -16.74 0.26 12.13
CA ALA A 160 -18.14 -0.02 12.46
C ALA A 160 -19.12 0.92 11.70
N PRO A 161 -20.24 0.41 11.17
CA PRO A 161 -20.69 -0.99 11.15
C PRO A 161 -20.13 -1.81 9.97
N ASN A 162 -19.31 -1.23 9.10
CA ASN A 162 -18.89 -1.77 7.80
C ASN A 162 -17.66 -2.69 7.90
N TYR A 163 -17.60 -3.54 8.90
CA TYR A 163 -16.58 -4.59 8.99
C TYR A 163 -16.80 -5.68 7.95
N ILE A 164 -15.70 -6.29 7.45
CA ILE A 164 -15.81 -7.52 6.69
C ILE A 164 -15.86 -8.69 7.66
N GLN A 165 -16.99 -9.40 7.69
CA GLN A 165 -17.23 -10.54 8.54
C GLN A 165 -16.95 -11.86 7.79
N GLN A 166 -16.95 -12.97 8.51
CA GLN A 166 -16.81 -14.30 7.92
C GLN A 166 -17.81 -14.51 6.76
N THR A 167 -17.37 -15.15 5.70
CA THR A 167 -18.10 -15.39 4.44
C THR A 167 -18.38 -14.14 3.59
N GLN A 168 -17.94 -12.98 4.04
CA GLN A 168 -18.06 -11.74 3.28
C GLN A 168 -16.77 -11.41 2.52
N ASN A 169 -16.90 -10.50 1.56
CA ASN A 169 -15.78 -9.88 0.86
C ASN A 169 -15.89 -8.36 0.91
N SER A 170 -14.76 -7.68 0.69
CA SER A 170 -14.80 -6.27 0.35
C SER A 170 -15.31 -6.05 -1.07
N VAL A 171 -15.72 -4.83 -1.41
CA VAL A 171 -15.70 -4.38 -2.80
C VAL A 171 -14.25 -4.42 -3.32
N VAL A 172 -14.04 -4.22 -4.61
CA VAL A 172 -12.71 -3.97 -5.17
C VAL A 172 -12.29 -2.54 -4.79
N PHE A 173 -11.11 -2.37 -4.22
CA PHE A 173 -10.56 -1.08 -3.83
C PHE A 173 -9.07 -1.03 -4.21
N GLY A 174 -8.49 0.16 -4.26
CA GLY A 174 -7.10 0.25 -4.64
C GLY A 174 -6.62 1.68 -4.88
N TYR A 175 -5.49 1.81 -5.57
CA TYR A 175 -4.88 3.08 -5.88
C TYR A 175 -4.25 3.07 -7.30
N VAL A 176 -3.86 4.25 -7.75
CA VAL A 176 -3.22 4.46 -9.06
C VAL A 176 -1.82 5.01 -8.85
N SER A 177 -0.85 4.53 -9.61
CA SER A 177 0.55 4.96 -9.52
C SER A 177 1.21 5.01 -10.90
N ASN A 178 2.28 5.79 -11.04
CA ASN A 178 3.11 5.83 -12.23
C ASN A 178 4.15 4.69 -12.29
N PHE A 179 4.29 3.92 -11.21
CA PHE A 179 5.32 2.88 -11.07
C PHE A 179 4.78 1.51 -11.43
N GLU A 180 5.65 0.65 -11.96
CA GLU A 180 5.34 -0.73 -12.30
C GLU A 180 5.09 -1.61 -11.06
N PRO A 181 4.35 -2.73 -11.21
CA PRO A 181 4.05 -3.62 -10.11
C PRO A 181 5.25 -4.49 -9.68
N THR A 182 5.40 -4.61 -8.37
CA THR A 182 6.21 -5.63 -7.70
C THR A 182 5.36 -6.38 -6.68
N ILE A 183 5.84 -7.52 -6.18
CA ILE A 183 5.17 -8.29 -5.15
C ILE A 183 5.73 -7.90 -3.79
N VAL A 184 4.84 -7.50 -2.88
CA VAL A 184 5.17 -7.13 -1.51
C VAL A 184 4.28 -7.86 -0.52
N GLN A 185 4.66 -7.87 0.76
CA GLN A 185 3.82 -8.30 1.85
C GLN A 185 2.92 -7.14 2.30
N ALA A 186 1.62 -7.40 2.39
CA ALA A 186 0.62 -6.47 2.92
C ALA A 186 0.22 -6.85 4.34
N ASP A 187 -0.49 -5.95 5.02
CA ASP A 187 -1.07 -6.16 6.33
C ASP A 187 -2.60 -6.15 6.28
N ILE A 188 -3.22 -7.18 6.83
CA ILE A 188 -4.67 -7.23 7.08
C ILE A 188 -4.88 -7.26 8.58
N SER A 189 -5.59 -6.28 9.11
CA SER A 189 -5.94 -6.21 10.54
C SER A 189 -7.34 -6.71 10.80
N LYS A 190 -7.49 -7.50 11.86
CA LYS A 190 -8.75 -8.06 12.33
C LYS A 190 -8.91 -7.83 13.83
N ILE A 191 -10.14 -7.54 14.27
CA ILE A 191 -10.52 -7.52 15.68
C ILE A 191 -11.30 -8.80 16.01
N ASN A 192 -10.89 -9.47 17.09
CA ASN A 192 -11.61 -10.59 17.70
C ASN A 192 -11.72 -10.32 19.22
N GLY A 193 -12.91 -9.91 19.67
CA GLY A 193 -13.07 -9.37 21.03
C GLY A 193 -12.26 -8.08 21.21
N SER A 194 -11.34 -8.06 22.18
CA SER A 194 -10.43 -6.94 22.45
C SER A 194 -9.05 -7.08 21.76
N ALA A 195 -8.79 -8.22 21.12
CA ALA A 195 -7.50 -8.48 20.46
C ALA A 195 -7.50 -7.98 19.02
N THR A 196 -6.45 -7.28 18.63
CA THR A 196 -6.14 -6.97 17.23
C THR A 196 -5.12 -7.98 16.72
N LEU A 197 -5.44 -8.64 15.61
CA LEU A 197 -4.61 -9.65 14.96
C LEU A 197 -4.26 -9.19 13.55
N THR A 198 -3.08 -9.59 13.07
CA THR A 198 -2.60 -9.22 11.73
C THR A 198 -2.32 -10.46 10.89
N GLY A 199 -2.81 -10.46 9.65
CA GLY A 199 -2.46 -11.42 8.60
C GLY A 199 -1.53 -10.78 7.58
N LYS A 200 -0.68 -11.56 6.94
CA LYS A 200 0.40 -11.11 6.06
C LYS A 200 0.33 -11.72 4.64
N PRO A 201 -0.66 -11.35 3.79
CA PRO A 201 -0.72 -11.85 2.42
C PRO A 201 0.34 -11.18 1.51
N LEU A 202 0.64 -11.81 0.38
CA LEU A 202 1.39 -11.20 -0.71
C LEU A 202 0.44 -10.48 -1.68
N VAL A 203 0.84 -9.31 -2.17
CA VAL A 203 0.05 -8.51 -3.12
C VAL A 203 0.95 -7.81 -4.13
N PHE A 204 0.38 -7.35 -5.24
CA PHE A 204 1.05 -6.38 -6.09
C PHE A 204 1.03 -5.00 -5.46
N ALA A 205 2.15 -4.29 -5.56
CA ALA A 205 2.26 -2.89 -5.18
C ALA A 205 3.23 -2.15 -6.11
N ALA A 206 3.18 -0.83 -6.12
CA ALA A 206 4.06 -0.01 -6.92
C ALA A 206 5.53 -0.21 -6.50
N SER A 207 6.41 -0.41 -7.48
CA SER A 207 7.87 -0.51 -7.30
C SER A 207 8.53 0.83 -7.63
N SER A 208 9.55 1.19 -6.86
CA SER A 208 10.33 2.43 -7.09
C SER A 208 11.60 2.23 -7.93
N GLU A 209 11.72 1.12 -8.64
CA GLU A 209 12.99 0.70 -9.27
C GLU A 209 13.55 1.50 -10.47
N PRO A 210 12.99 2.58 -11.01
CA PRO A 210 13.70 3.32 -12.07
C PRO A 210 15.02 3.95 -11.60
N ALA A 211 15.14 4.29 -10.30
CA ALA A 211 16.32 5.00 -9.79
C ALA A 211 17.58 4.14 -9.71
N LEU A 212 17.44 2.85 -9.40
CA LEU A 212 18.59 1.95 -9.24
C LEU A 212 19.18 1.55 -10.60
N ALA A 213 18.34 1.30 -11.60
CA ALA A 213 18.78 1.02 -12.97
C ALA A 213 19.45 2.24 -13.61
N LEU A 214 18.92 3.45 -13.36
CA LEU A 214 19.52 4.70 -13.82
C LEU A 214 20.86 4.97 -13.13
N LEU A 215 20.96 4.75 -11.81
CA LEU A 215 22.20 4.94 -11.05
C LEU A 215 23.29 3.95 -11.45
N LEU A 216 22.93 2.68 -11.69
CA LEU A 216 23.84 1.67 -12.24
C LEU A 216 24.29 2.03 -13.67
N GLY A 217 23.37 2.49 -14.53
CA GLY A 217 23.68 2.95 -15.87
C GLY A 217 24.64 4.15 -15.89
N VAL A 218 24.39 5.17 -15.09
CA VAL A 218 25.25 6.35 -14.97
C VAL A 218 26.58 5.97 -14.30
N GLY A 219 26.59 5.11 -13.30
CA GLY A 219 27.80 4.60 -12.64
C GLY A 219 28.71 3.84 -13.59
N LEU A 220 28.16 2.96 -14.42
CA LEU A 220 28.91 2.20 -15.44
C LEU A 220 29.46 3.10 -16.56
N LEU A 221 28.68 4.10 -17.02
CA LEU A 221 29.15 5.08 -18.00
C LEU A 221 30.27 5.96 -17.43
N GLY A 222 30.13 6.41 -16.16
CA GLY A 222 31.17 7.15 -15.46
C GLY A 222 32.47 6.36 -15.34
N ALA A 223 32.41 5.10 -14.91
CA ALA A 223 33.57 4.22 -14.78
C ALA A 223 34.25 3.95 -16.14
N GLY A 224 33.46 3.82 -17.22
CA GLY A 224 33.97 3.64 -18.59
C GLY A 224 34.74 4.86 -19.10
N MET A 225 34.30 6.09 -18.78
CA MET A 225 34.97 7.33 -19.19
C MET A 225 36.30 7.54 -18.45
N PHE A 226 36.39 7.17 -17.19
CA PHE A 226 37.66 7.28 -16.41
C PHE A 226 38.73 6.30 -16.91
N ARG A 227 38.33 5.12 -17.41
CA ARG A 227 39.27 4.14 -17.96
C ARG A 227 39.90 4.55 -19.28
N ARG A 228 39.23 5.40 -20.09
CA ARG A 228 39.75 5.91 -21.38
C ARG A 228 40.76 7.06 -21.23
N ARG A 229 40.82 7.73 -20.08
CA ARG A 229 41.79 8.84 -19.82
C ARG A 229 43.17 8.41 -19.35
N LYS A 230 43.41 7.10 -19.14
CA LYS A 230 44.71 6.56 -18.68
C LYS A 230 45.50 5.84 -19.77
N LYS A 231 45.26 6.14 -21.05
CA LYS A 231 46.13 5.69 -22.17
C LYS A 231 46.69 6.91 -22.89
#